data_687e3c1459247e9a5d601e0c5389d7c5
#
_entry.id   687e3c1459247e9a5d601e0c5389d7c5
#
_cell.length_a   1.000
_cell.length_b   1.000
_cell.length_c   1.000
_cell.angle_alpha   90.00
_cell.angle_beta   90.00
_cell.angle_gamma   90.00
#
_symmetry.space_group_name_H-M   'P 1'
#
loop_
_entity.id
_entity.type
_entity.pdbx_description
1 polymer ?
#
loop_
_entity_poly.entity_id
_entity_poly.type
_entity_poly.pdbx_seq_one_letter_code
_entity_poly.pdbx_strand_id
1 'polypeptide(L)'
;LCSLIHDRTHGEDGIYITYEEDNPIAFNPFYTDSGEFDVEKRESIKTLILTLWKREDEAPRRSEEVALSGAVNAYIRRITENRDVRPDFNGFYEFVRDDYRRMIEEKKVREKDFDIDGFLNVLEPFYRGGDYDFLLNSDKELDLTNKRFIVFELDNISGNKVLLPVVTLIIMETFIAKMRRLKGIRKM
;
A
#
# COMPACT_ATOMS: atom_id res chain seq x y z
N LEU A 1 -27.48 11.11 -1.04
CA LEU A 1 -27.36 11.00 -2.51
C LEU A 1 -26.82 9.64 -2.91
N CYS A 2 -25.73 9.17 -2.27
CA CYS A 2 -25.12 7.88 -2.58
C CYS A 2 -26.09 6.71 -2.33
N SER A 3 -26.76 6.69 -1.19
CA SER A 3 -27.80 5.71 -0.87
C SER A 3 -28.90 5.66 -1.94
N LEU A 4 -29.39 6.82 -2.39
CA LEU A 4 -30.41 6.90 -3.44
C LEU A 4 -29.91 6.35 -4.80
N ILE A 5 -28.63 6.55 -5.14
CA ILE A 5 -28.05 6.01 -6.36
C ILE A 5 -27.87 4.49 -6.21
N HIS A 6 -27.38 4.03 -5.08
CA HIS A 6 -27.24 2.61 -4.79
C HIS A 6 -28.60 1.88 -4.90
N ASP A 7 -29.63 2.42 -4.26
CA ASP A 7 -30.97 1.84 -4.26
C ASP A 7 -31.60 1.81 -5.67
N ARG A 8 -31.41 2.89 -6.44
CA ARG A 8 -31.97 3.00 -7.81
C ARG A 8 -31.26 2.14 -8.84
N THR A 9 -29.98 1.87 -8.63
CA THR A 9 -29.14 1.10 -9.57
C THR A 9 -28.89 -0.32 -9.08
N HIS A 10 -29.54 -0.76 -7.99
CA HIS A 10 -29.29 -2.03 -7.32
C HIS A 10 -27.80 -2.29 -7.06
N GLY A 11 -27.05 -1.21 -6.72
CA GLY A 11 -25.62 -1.27 -6.49
C GLY A 11 -24.72 -1.33 -7.75
N GLU A 12 -25.31 -1.26 -8.96
CA GLU A 12 -24.52 -1.32 -10.19
C GLU A 12 -23.65 -0.06 -10.38
N ASP A 13 -24.22 1.13 -10.23
CA ASP A 13 -23.55 2.41 -10.46
C ASP A 13 -22.94 3.05 -9.20
N GLY A 14 -23.48 2.76 -8.03
CA GLY A 14 -23.07 3.34 -6.76
C GLY A 14 -22.61 2.29 -5.76
N ILE A 15 -21.56 2.60 -5.02
CA ILE A 15 -21.10 1.79 -3.89
C ILE A 15 -20.81 2.67 -2.68
N TYR A 16 -21.25 2.22 -1.52
CA TYR A 16 -20.96 2.82 -0.22
C TYR A 16 -20.14 1.82 0.57
N ILE A 17 -18.93 2.20 0.95
CA ILE A 17 -17.94 1.34 1.61
C ILE A 17 -17.67 1.93 2.98
N THR A 18 -18.12 1.26 4.02
CA THR A 18 -17.80 1.58 5.42
C THR A 18 -16.60 0.74 5.84
N TYR A 19 -15.66 1.34 6.53
CA TYR A 19 -14.62 0.58 7.19
C TYR A 19 -15.21 -0.16 8.40
N GLU A 20 -15.10 -1.49 8.39
CA GLU A 20 -15.52 -2.37 9.48
C GLU A 20 -14.37 -3.31 9.83
N GLU A 21 -14.22 -3.66 11.12
CA GLU A 21 -13.17 -4.59 11.56
C GLU A 21 -13.33 -5.98 10.92
N ASP A 22 -14.58 -6.42 10.74
CA ASP A 22 -14.89 -7.71 10.11
C ASP A 22 -14.76 -7.69 8.59
N ASN A 23 -14.75 -6.50 7.97
CA ASN A 23 -14.60 -6.31 6.53
C ASN A 23 -13.73 -5.08 6.24
N PRO A 24 -12.45 -5.14 6.58
CA PRO A 24 -11.55 -4.00 6.44
C PRO A 24 -11.28 -3.68 4.97
N ILE A 25 -11.01 -2.41 4.71
CA ILE A 25 -10.47 -1.96 3.42
C ILE A 25 -9.02 -2.44 3.35
N ALA A 26 -8.78 -3.49 2.59
CA ALA A 26 -7.49 -4.12 2.43
C ALA A 26 -6.94 -3.94 1.01
N PHE A 27 -5.62 -3.94 0.90
CA PHE A 27 -4.90 -3.65 -0.33
C PHE A 27 -3.61 -4.46 -0.41
N ASN A 28 -3.10 -4.65 -1.63
CA ASN A 28 -1.75 -5.17 -1.82
C ASN A 28 -0.94 -4.15 -2.63
N PRO A 29 0.02 -3.44 -2.02
CA PRO A 29 0.79 -2.41 -2.69
C PRO A 29 1.67 -2.95 -3.83
N PHE A 30 2.04 -4.23 -3.79
CA PHE A 30 2.86 -4.90 -4.79
C PHE A 30 2.06 -5.63 -5.87
N TYR A 31 0.74 -5.51 -5.85
CA TYR A 31 -0.09 -6.03 -6.94
C TYR A 31 -0.17 -5.03 -8.09
N THR A 32 -0.09 -5.54 -9.32
CA THR A 32 -0.34 -4.81 -10.56
C THR A 32 -0.96 -5.74 -11.58
N ASP A 33 -1.97 -5.30 -12.34
CA ASP A 33 -2.63 -6.11 -13.37
C ASP A 33 -1.67 -6.55 -14.49
N SER A 34 -0.73 -5.65 -14.85
CA SER A 34 0.24 -5.90 -15.92
C SER A 34 1.49 -6.65 -15.45
N GLY A 35 1.70 -6.74 -14.15
CA GLY A 35 2.99 -7.17 -13.57
C GLY A 35 4.11 -6.14 -13.75
N GLU A 36 3.81 -4.95 -14.27
CA GLU A 36 4.78 -3.88 -14.48
C GLU A 36 4.73 -2.85 -13.35
N PHE A 37 5.89 -2.40 -12.93
CA PHE A 37 6.08 -1.38 -11.91
C PHE A 37 6.71 -0.13 -12.54
N ASP A 38 5.86 0.80 -13.01
CA ASP A 38 6.30 2.08 -13.52
C ASP A 38 6.84 3.00 -12.40
N VAL A 39 7.34 4.17 -12.77
CA VAL A 39 7.92 5.13 -11.81
C VAL A 39 6.86 5.56 -10.79
N GLU A 40 5.64 5.80 -11.23
CA GLU A 40 4.54 6.28 -10.39
C GLU A 40 4.13 5.22 -9.36
N LYS A 41 4.02 3.94 -9.77
CA LYS A 41 3.72 2.83 -8.85
C LYS A 41 4.83 2.64 -7.80
N ARG A 42 6.09 2.79 -8.20
CA ARG A 42 7.23 2.71 -7.27
C ARG A 42 7.22 3.84 -6.25
N GLU A 43 6.91 5.07 -6.68
CA GLU A 43 6.78 6.22 -5.78
C GLU A 43 5.61 6.05 -4.80
N SER A 44 4.48 5.53 -5.28
CA SER A 44 3.33 5.21 -4.45
C SER A 44 3.67 4.20 -3.35
N ILE A 45 4.33 3.09 -3.70
CA ILE A 45 4.80 2.09 -2.72
C ILE A 45 5.72 2.73 -1.68
N LYS A 46 6.66 3.57 -2.12
CA LYS A 46 7.57 4.27 -1.20
C LYS A 46 6.82 5.22 -0.26
N THR A 47 5.88 5.98 -0.79
CA THR A 47 5.05 6.89 0.00
C THR A 47 4.25 6.13 1.06
N LEU A 48 3.63 5.00 0.67
CA LEU A 48 2.92 4.16 1.62
C LEU A 48 3.85 3.67 2.74
N ILE A 49 5.00 3.10 2.40
CA ILE A 49 5.94 2.58 3.40
C ILE A 49 6.49 3.71 4.29
N LEU A 50 6.75 4.90 3.73
CA LEU A 50 7.14 6.07 4.54
C LEU A 50 6.05 6.47 5.54
N THR A 51 4.78 6.44 5.13
CA THR A 51 3.65 6.76 6.02
C THR A 51 3.49 5.72 7.14
N LEU A 52 3.81 4.45 6.87
CA LEU A 52 3.85 3.42 7.90
C LEU A 52 5.01 3.64 8.88
N TRP A 53 6.16 4.06 8.36
CA TRP A 53 7.41 4.14 9.12
C TRP A 53 7.56 5.43 9.91
N LYS A 54 7.23 6.57 9.29
CA LYS A 54 7.42 7.89 9.87
C LYS A 54 6.11 8.45 10.42
N ARG A 55 6.21 9.21 11.51
CA ARG A 55 5.07 9.99 12.01
C ARG A 55 4.84 11.20 11.10
N GLU A 56 3.64 11.76 11.16
CA GLU A 56 3.23 12.91 10.34
C GLU A 56 4.15 14.13 10.50
N ASP A 57 4.74 14.31 11.68
CA ASP A 57 5.66 15.40 12.03
C ASP A 57 7.14 15.04 11.82
N GLU A 58 7.46 13.83 11.36
CA GLU A 58 8.83 13.34 11.18
C GLU A 58 9.20 13.23 9.70
N ALA A 59 9.99 14.19 9.20
CA ALA A 59 10.53 14.11 7.85
C ALA A 59 11.64 13.05 7.76
N PRO A 60 11.62 12.18 6.73
CA PRO A 60 12.68 11.23 6.53
C PRO A 60 14.00 11.95 6.16
N ARG A 61 15.12 11.40 6.62
CA ARG A 61 16.43 11.85 6.17
C ARG A 61 16.68 11.37 4.74
N ARG A 62 17.48 12.11 3.98
CA ARG A 62 17.81 11.73 2.59
C ARG A 62 18.44 10.33 2.49
N SER A 63 19.24 9.93 3.48
CA SER A 63 19.83 8.58 3.54
C SER A 63 18.77 7.49 3.71
N GLU A 64 17.75 7.76 4.50
CA GLU A 64 16.61 6.87 4.72
C GLU A 64 15.75 6.72 3.46
N GLU A 65 15.48 7.83 2.76
CA GLU A 65 14.76 7.80 1.47
C GLU A 65 15.52 6.98 0.40
N VAL A 66 16.85 7.14 0.34
CA VAL A 66 17.70 6.39 -0.58
C VAL A 66 17.70 4.91 -0.22
N ALA A 67 17.81 4.56 1.06
CA ALA A 67 17.76 3.18 1.54
C ALA A 67 16.40 2.53 1.24
N LEU A 68 15.30 3.21 1.55
CA LEU A 68 13.95 2.73 1.23
C LEU A 68 13.75 2.55 -0.28
N SER A 69 14.19 3.52 -1.09
CA SER A 69 14.12 3.39 -2.56
C SER A 69 14.93 2.18 -3.05
N GLY A 70 16.09 1.93 -2.43
CA GLY A 70 16.90 0.76 -2.69
C GLY A 70 16.19 -0.55 -2.36
N ALA A 71 15.55 -0.63 -1.18
CA ALA A 71 14.80 -1.79 -0.74
C ALA A 71 13.61 -2.10 -1.67
N VAL A 72 12.78 -1.10 -1.95
CA VAL A 72 11.61 -1.23 -2.83
C VAL A 72 12.02 -1.68 -4.23
N ASN A 73 13.03 -1.03 -4.83
CA ASN A 73 13.50 -1.40 -6.17
C ASN A 73 14.13 -2.80 -6.22
N ALA A 74 14.86 -3.20 -5.18
CA ALA A 74 15.47 -4.53 -5.11
C ALA A 74 14.38 -5.62 -4.95
N TYR A 75 13.37 -5.39 -4.11
CA TYR A 75 12.23 -6.30 -3.97
C TYR A 75 11.40 -6.42 -5.26
N ILE A 76 11.09 -5.30 -5.91
CA ILE A 76 10.39 -5.30 -7.21
C ILE A 76 11.16 -6.12 -8.24
N ARG A 77 12.49 -5.97 -8.31
CA ARG A 77 13.32 -6.79 -9.20
C ARG A 77 13.17 -8.27 -8.87
N ARG A 78 13.26 -8.65 -7.59
CA ARG A 78 13.11 -10.04 -7.16
C ARG A 78 11.79 -10.67 -7.59
N ILE A 79 10.66 -9.98 -7.36
CA ILE A 79 9.33 -10.50 -7.73
C ILE A 79 9.09 -10.49 -9.24
N THR A 80 9.76 -9.62 -9.98
CA THR A 80 9.69 -9.58 -11.46
C THR A 80 10.51 -10.71 -12.08
N GLU A 81 11.68 -11.02 -11.51
CA GLU A 81 12.59 -12.08 -11.98
C GLU A 81 12.12 -13.48 -11.53
N ASN A 82 11.45 -13.59 -10.40
CA ASN A 82 10.99 -14.87 -9.84
C ASN A 82 9.47 -14.84 -9.59
N ARG A 83 8.72 -15.45 -10.50
CA ARG A 83 7.26 -15.52 -10.44
C ARG A 83 6.70 -16.43 -9.33
N ASP A 84 7.53 -17.24 -8.71
CA ASP A 84 7.12 -18.10 -7.59
C ASP A 84 7.03 -17.33 -6.26
N VAL A 85 7.58 -16.11 -6.24
CA VAL A 85 7.48 -15.22 -5.07
C VAL A 85 6.17 -14.44 -5.14
N ARG A 86 5.32 -14.62 -4.14
CA ARG A 86 4.10 -13.83 -4.01
C ARG A 86 4.46 -12.36 -3.76
N PRO A 87 3.99 -11.43 -4.61
CA PRO A 87 4.25 -10.02 -4.45
C PRO A 87 3.29 -9.40 -3.43
N ASP A 88 3.66 -9.37 -2.15
CA ASP A 88 2.87 -8.76 -1.08
C ASP A 88 3.77 -8.06 -0.05
N PHE A 89 3.14 -7.42 0.94
CA PHE A 89 3.88 -6.73 2.00
C PHE A 89 4.64 -7.69 2.91
N ASN A 90 4.10 -8.89 3.19
CA ASN A 90 4.82 -9.91 3.96
C ASN A 90 6.12 -10.31 3.27
N GLY A 91 6.07 -10.55 1.97
CA GLY A 91 7.25 -10.85 1.17
C GLY A 91 8.26 -9.70 1.15
N PHE A 92 7.80 -8.45 1.09
CA PHE A 92 8.67 -7.28 1.21
C PHE A 92 9.34 -7.21 2.58
N TYR A 93 8.60 -7.40 3.66
CA TYR A 93 9.14 -7.40 5.02
C TYR A 93 10.22 -8.48 5.21
N GLU A 94 9.94 -9.72 4.80
CA GLU A 94 10.88 -10.84 4.85
C GLU A 94 12.12 -10.56 3.99
N PHE A 95 11.94 -10.02 2.79
CA PHE A 95 13.04 -9.61 1.93
C PHE A 95 13.95 -8.56 2.59
N VAL A 96 13.35 -7.55 3.24
CA VAL A 96 14.15 -6.52 3.94
C VAL A 96 14.89 -7.12 5.12
N ARG A 97 14.23 -7.97 5.90
CA ARG A 97 14.82 -8.62 7.08
C ARG A 97 16.03 -9.49 6.72
N ASP A 98 15.94 -10.24 5.63
CA ASP A 98 16.91 -11.31 5.32
C ASP A 98 17.87 -10.89 4.20
N ASP A 99 17.36 -10.54 3.03
CA ASP A 99 18.19 -10.31 1.82
C ASP A 99 18.72 -8.87 1.74
N TYR A 100 17.85 -7.87 1.97
CA TYR A 100 18.27 -6.48 1.88
C TYR A 100 19.22 -6.11 3.00
N ARG A 101 19.06 -6.68 4.20
CA ARG A 101 20.01 -6.55 5.30
C ARG A 101 21.42 -6.94 4.85
N ARG A 102 21.59 -8.09 4.24
CA ARG A 102 22.88 -8.54 3.70
C ARG A 102 23.43 -7.57 2.65
N MET A 103 22.57 -7.06 1.76
CA MET A 103 22.98 -6.10 0.73
C MET A 103 23.51 -4.79 1.32
N ILE A 104 22.91 -4.26 2.39
CA ILE A 104 23.37 -3.02 3.02
C ILE A 104 24.63 -3.24 3.85
N GLU A 105 24.80 -4.41 4.48
CA GLU A 105 26.03 -4.81 5.18
C GLU A 105 27.20 -4.90 4.20
N GLU A 106 27.04 -5.56 3.06
CA GLU A 106 28.04 -5.64 2.00
C GLU A 106 28.44 -4.25 1.48
N LYS A 107 27.48 -3.35 1.33
CA LYS A 107 27.69 -1.94 0.93
C LYS A 107 28.26 -1.08 2.05
N LYS A 108 28.43 -1.61 3.26
CA LYS A 108 28.89 -0.90 4.45
C LYS A 108 28.06 0.35 4.76
N VAL A 109 26.75 0.28 4.57
CA VAL A 109 25.82 1.33 4.99
C VAL A 109 25.84 1.38 6.52
N ARG A 110 26.05 2.57 7.06
CA ARG A 110 26.15 2.74 8.53
C ARG A 110 24.74 2.79 9.12
N GLU A 111 24.58 2.20 10.32
CA GLU A 111 23.32 2.22 11.08
C GLU A 111 22.75 3.63 11.25
N LYS A 112 23.61 4.63 11.47
CA LYS A 112 23.17 6.03 11.55
C LYS A 112 22.59 6.59 10.25
N ASP A 113 22.88 5.98 9.10
CA ASP A 113 22.36 6.38 7.79
C ASP A 113 21.05 5.65 7.48
N PHE A 114 20.90 4.40 7.95
CA PHE A 114 19.66 3.61 7.90
C PHE A 114 19.65 2.55 9.00
N ASP A 115 18.78 2.76 10.01
CA ASP A 115 18.51 1.80 11.07
C ASP A 115 17.47 0.78 10.58
N ILE A 116 17.95 -0.36 10.09
CA ILE A 116 17.10 -1.43 9.55
C ILE A 116 16.29 -2.13 10.64
N ASP A 117 16.81 -2.24 11.86
CA ASP A 117 16.08 -2.88 12.96
C ASP A 117 14.94 -1.99 13.46
N GLY A 118 15.21 -0.70 13.63
CA GLY A 118 14.17 0.29 13.91
C GLY A 118 13.12 0.37 12.82
N PHE A 119 13.52 0.29 11.54
CA PHE A 119 12.59 0.23 10.41
C PHE A 119 11.67 -0.99 10.48
N LEU A 120 12.22 -2.19 10.67
CA LEU A 120 11.44 -3.43 10.76
C LEU A 120 10.52 -3.45 11.98
N ASN A 121 10.97 -2.99 13.14
CA ASN A 121 10.15 -2.92 14.35
C ASN A 121 8.90 -2.05 14.15
N VAL A 122 9.02 -0.94 13.43
CA VAL A 122 7.87 -0.06 13.15
C VAL A 122 6.91 -0.68 12.14
N LEU A 123 7.39 -1.51 11.22
CA LEU A 123 6.58 -2.19 10.21
C LEU A 123 5.99 -3.53 10.70
N GLU A 124 6.47 -4.08 11.83
CA GLU A 124 6.04 -5.36 12.37
C GLU A 124 4.52 -5.49 12.58
N PRO A 125 3.78 -4.46 13.05
CA PRO A 125 2.33 -4.53 13.19
C PRO A 125 1.56 -4.83 11.89
N PHE A 126 2.15 -4.55 10.73
CA PHE A 126 1.57 -4.80 9.41
C PHE A 126 2.03 -6.13 8.79
N TYR A 127 3.00 -6.78 9.42
CA TYR A 127 3.49 -8.10 9.03
C TYR A 127 2.62 -9.20 9.65
N ARG A 128 2.71 -10.39 9.09
CA ARG A 128 1.95 -11.60 9.46
C ARG A 128 1.81 -11.79 10.98
N GLY A 129 0.58 -11.80 11.46
CA GLY A 129 0.24 -11.93 12.87
C GLY A 129 0.30 -10.64 13.69
N GLY A 130 0.63 -9.51 13.08
CA GLY A 130 0.51 -8.19 13.67
C GLY A 130 -0.92 -7.66 13.63
N ASP A 131 -1.20 -6.62 14.43
CA ASP A 131 -2.55 -6.06 14.59
C ASP A 131 -3.17 -5.54 13.28
N TYR A 132 -2.36 -5.22 12.29
CA TYR A 132 -2.78 -4.66 10.99
C TYR A 132 -2.33 -5.51 9.79
N ASP A 133 -2.05 -6.79 9.98
CA ASP A 133 -1.55 -7.67 8.92
C ASP A 133 -2.51 -7.83 7.73
N PHE A 134 -3.81 -7.65 7.98
CA PHE A 134 -4.86 -7.72 6.96
C PHE A 134 -4.82 -6.56 5.96
N LEU A 135 -4.24 -5.39 6.32
CA LEU A 135 -4.34 -4.18 5.50
C LEU A 135 -3.60 -4.25 4.17
N LEU A 136 -2.40 -4.88 4.16
CA LEU A 136 -1.45 -4.76 3.06
C LEU A 136 -1.14 -6.07 2.35
N ASN A 137 -1.86 -7.13 2.69
CA ASN A 137 -1.62 -8.49 2.19
C ASN A 137 -2.86 -9.09 1.50
N SER A 138 -3.76 -8.25 0.99
CA SER A 138 -5.00 -8.70 0.37
C SER A 138 -4.75 -9.49 -0.92
N ASP A 139 -5.48 -10.59 -1.08
CA ASP A 139 -5.58 -11.34 -2.33
C ASP A 139 -6.61 -10.75 -3.29
N LYS A 140 -7.44 -9.84 -2.80
CA LYS A 140 -8.55 -9.28 -3.56
C LYS A 140 -8.33 -7.78 -3.74
N GLU A 141 -8.39 -7.32 -4.98
CA GLU A 141 -8.54 -5.89 -5.22
C GLU A 141 -9.98 -5.44 -4.98
N LEU A 142 -10.10 -4.24 -4.48
CA LEU A 142 -11.39 -3.54 -4.43
C LEU A 142 -11.73 -3.11 -5.86
N ASP A 143 -12.53 -3.93 -6.57
CA ASP A 143 -12.93 -3.61 -7.94
C ASP A 143 -13.95 -2.48 -7.97
N LEU A 144 -13.48 -1.30 -8.22
CA LEU A 144 -14.27 -0.09 -8.38
C LEU A 144 -14.42 0.36 -9.85
N THR A 145 -13.93 -0.43 -10.80
CA THR A 145 -13.81 -0.03 -12.22
C THR A 145 -15.16 0.38 -12.79
N ASN A 146 -16.21 -0.40 -12.52
CA ASN A 146 -17.55 -0.18 -13.06
C ASN A 146 -18.44 0.73 -12.20
N LYS A 147 -17.94 1.23 -11.04
CA LYS A 147 -18.72 2.09 -10.16
C LYS A 147 -18.56 3.55 -10.53
N ARG A 148 -19.66 4.23 -10.83
CA ARG A 148 -19.66 5.66 -11.19
C ARG A 148 -19.63 6.56 -9.97
N PHE A 149 -20.19 6.10 -8.86
CA PHE A 149 -20.30 6.84 -7.62
C PHE A 149 -19.79 6.00 -6.45
N ILE A 150 -18.76 6.47 -5.77
CA ILE A 150 -18.07 5.74 -4.70
C ILE A 150 -17.97 6.64 -3.48
N VAL A 151 -18.43 6.16 -2.33
CA VAL A 151 -18.30 6.83 -1.03
C VAL A 151 -17.58 5.90 -0.08
N PHE A 152 -16.54 6.41 0.57
CA PHE A 152 -15.87 5.76 1.69
C PHE A 152 -16.27 6.45 2.99
N GLU A 153 -16.76 5.66 3.92
CA GLU A 153 -17.09 6.08 5.27
C GLU A 153 -16.00 5.61 6.22
N LEU A 154 -15.31 6.54 6.86
CA LEU A 154 -14.15 6.28 7.71
C LEU A 154 -14.36 6.75 9.16
N ASP A 155 -15.57 7.06 9.56
CA ASP A 155 -15.86 7.58 10.90
C ASP A 155 -15.38 6.62 11.99
N ASN A 156 -15.50 5.31 11.77
CA ASN A 156 -15.07 4.27 12.71
C ASN A 156 -13.57 4.30 13.02
N ILE A 157 -12.75 4.85 12.14
CA ILE A 157 -11.30 4.96 12.31
C ILE A 157 -10.80 6.40 12.40
N SER A 158 -11.69 7.38 12.45
CA SER A 158 -11.35 8.80 12.45
C SER A 158 -10.39 9.22 13.59
N GLY A 159 -10.46 8.54 14.73
CA GLY A 159 -9.55 8.73 15.86
C GLY A 159 -8.28 7.88 15.84
N ASN A 160 -8.14 6.96 14.88
CA ASN A 160 -6.99 6.06 14.81
C ASN A 160 -5.87 6.68 13.96
N LYS A 161 -4.82 7.15 14.64
CA LYS A 161 -3.67 7.83 14.00
C LYS A 161 -2.82 6.94 13.10
N VAL A 162 -2.98 5.62 13.17
CA VAL A 162 -2.27 4.64 12.34
C VAL A 162 -3.12 4.25 11.14
N LEU A 163 -4.36 3.81 11.40
CA LEU A 163 -5.24 3.29 10.34
C LEU A 163 -5.71 4.36 9.37
N LEU A 164 -6.13 5.53 9.87
CA LEU A 164 -6.73 6.55 9.00
C LEU A 164 -5.80 7.03 7.88
N PRO A 165 -4.52 7.38 8.13
CA PRO A 165 -3.60 7.76 7.05
C PRO A 165 -3.37 6.62 6.05
N VAL A 166 -3.20 5.38 6.53
CA VAL A 166 -2.93 4.21 5.68
C VAL A 166 -4.14 3.88 4.80
N VAL A 167 -5.33 3.80 5.39
CA VAL A 167 -6.58 3.55 4.64
C VAL A 167 -6.85 4.66 3.63
N THR A 168 -6.58 5.91 3.98
CA THR A 168 -6.69 7.04 3.04
C THR A 168 -5.77 6.88 1.83
N LEU A 169 -4.51 6.47 2.05
CA LEU A 169 -3.59 6.18 0.95
C LEU A 169 -4.06 5.00 0.09
N ILE A 170 -4.57 3.93 0.69
CA ILE A 170 -5.15 2.79 -0.03
C ILE A 170 -6.29 3.24 -0.94
N ILE A 171 -7.19 4.08 -0.43
CA ILE A 171 -8.29 4.65 -1.20
C ILE A 171 -7.76 5.49 -2.38
N MET A 172 -6.78 6.36 -2.14
CA MET A 172 -6.16 7.17 -3.19
C MET A 172 -5.53 6.31 -4.28
N GLU A 173 -4.79 5.26 -3.91
CA GLU A 173 -4.20 4.31 -4.86
C GLU A 173 -5.26 3.60 -5.69
N THR A 174 -6.35 3.16 -5.07
CA THR A 174 -7.48 2.52 -5.75
C THR A 174 -8.10 3.47 -6.77
N PHE A 175 -8.25 4.76 -6.45
CA PHE A 175 -8.72 5.78 -7.39
C PHE A 175 -7.75 6.01 -8.55
N ILE A 176 -6.46 6.08 -8.29
CA ILE A 176 -5.42 6.24 -9.32
C ILE A 176 -5.44 5.03 -10.26
N ALA A 177 -5.49 3.81 -9.73
CA ALA A 177 -5.61 2.59 -10.53
C ALA A 177 -6.86 2.61 -11.43
N LYS A 178 -8.01 3.00 -10.87
CA LYS A 178 -9.25 3.17 -11.64
C LYS A 178 -9.10 4.21 -12.75
N MET A 179 -8.53 5.37 -12.47
CA MET A 179 -8.33 6.42 -13.49
C MET A 179 -7.44 5.93 -14.63
N ARG A 180 -6.42 5.13 -14.35
CA ARG A 180 -5.52 4.54 -15.35
C ARG A 180 -6.25 3.55 -16.25
N ARG A 181 -7.02 2.61 -15.65
CA ARG A 181 -7.85 1.65 -16.42
C ARG A 181 -8.85 2.33 -17.33
N LEU A 182 -9.39 3.48 -16.91
CA LEU A 182 -10.37 4.26 -17.67
C LEU A 182 -9.73 5.35 -18.56
N LYS A 183 -8.40 5.35 -18.71
CA LYS A 183 -7.69 6.30 -19.57
C LYS A 183 -8.14 6.12 -21.02
N GLY A 184 -8.67 7.21 -21.63
CA GLY A 184 -9.23 7.19 -22.98
C GLY A 184 -10.75 6.99 -23.06
N ILE A 185 -11.41 6.60 -21.97
CA ILE A 185 -12.87 6.61 -21.89
C ILE A 185 -13.31 8.04 -21.56
N ARG A 186 -14.11 8.63 -22.44
CA ARG A 186 -14.65 9.99 -22.24
C ARG A 186 -15.54 9.99 -20.98
N LYS A 187 -15.10 10.66 -19.94
CA LYS A 187 -15.91 10.88 -18.73
C LYS A 187 -16.90 12.01 -19.07
N MET A 188 -18.16 11.68 -19.18
CA MET A 188 -19.24 12.66 -19.15
C MET A 188 -19.67 12.86 -17.69
#